data_c392544637854da115f0db6568510b83
#
_entry.id   c392544637854da115f0db6568510b83
#
_cell.length_a   1.000
_cell.length_b   1.000
_cell.length_c   1.000
_cell.angle_alpha   90.00
_cell.angle_beta   90.00
_cell.angle_gamma   90.00
#
_symmetry.space_group_name_H-M   'P 1'
#
loop_
_entity.id
_entity.type
_entity.pdbx_description
1 polymer ?
#
loop_
_entity_poly.entity_id
_entity_poly.type
_entity_poly.pdbx_seq_one_letter_code
_entity_poly.pdbx_strand_id
1 'polypeptide(L)'
;LNTYERKYLTLLEALEIINRKKEETQREFPVFYAAGYTPLHLLSFTQAYLQTSIPHERVIIKSGLFNDLIGNISMSKREEYRHLLIHIEWPDLDPRLGLRSSSGWDLSMLTDVIETIEKKTHALIAEVESAAASVPITLCFPTLPIFPMSYQPPYLLQSLRTKMDGLMHRVQQRFIDSSRVQMIDPYWLDLHYTGYDRYDAESEISFGFPFTLPFASFLGALFADTIRVPAPKKGL
;
A
#
# COMPACT_ATOMS: atom_id res chain seq x y z
N LEU A 1 -15.60 18.53 -2.92
CA LEU A 1 -16.57 17.44 -2.91
C LEU A 1 -16.55 16.82 -1.53
N ASN A 2 -17.72 16.80 -0.88
CA ASN A 2 -17.91 16.36 0.50
C ASN A 2 -17.60 14.85 0.61
N THR A 3 -16.46 14.49 1.16
CA THR A 3 -15.98 13.11 1.34
C THR A 3 -16.77 12.35 2.42
N TYR A 4 -17.66 13.02 3.12
CA TYR A 4 -18.37 12.50 4.31
C TYR A 4 -19.52 11.54 4.03
N GLU A 5 -19.93 11.33 2.75
CA GLU A 5 -21.05 10.45 2.40
C GLU A 5 -20.70 9.41 1.32
N ARG A 6 -19.41 9.13 1.07
CA ARG A 6 -19.08 8.10 0.09
C ARG A 6 -19.41 6.73 0.68
N LYS A 7 -20.48 6.11 0.22
CA LYS A 7 -20.77 4.71 0.53
C LYS A 7 -19.68 3.84 -0.13
N TYR A 8 -18.88 3.16 0.68
CA TYR A 8 -17.87 2.24 0.16
C TYR A 8 -18.52 0.94 -0.33
N LEU A 9 -17.93 0.36 -1.37
CA LEU A 9 -18.41 -0.91 -1.94
C LEU A 9 -18.29 -2.04 -0.92
N THR A 10 -19.30 -2.91 -0.89
CA THR A 10 -19.18 -4.24 -0.32
C THR A 10 -18.37 -5.14 -1.26
N LEU A 11 -17.85 -6.25 -0.76
CA LEU A 11 -17.09 -7.19 -1.59
C LEU A 11 -17.96 -7.76 -2.73
N LEU A 12 -19.24 -8.01 -2.47
CA LEU A 12 -20.18 -8.52 -3.47
C LEU A 12 -20.35 -7.49 -4.60
N GLU A 13 -20.64 -6.23 -4.27
CA GLU A 13 -20.76 -5.16 -5.27
C GLU A 13 -19.49 -5.01 -6.10
N ALA A 14 -18.31 -5.10 -5.47
CA ALA A 14 -17.03 -5.05 -6.19
C ALA A 14 -16.89 -6.20 -7.20
N LEU A 15 -17.19 -7.42 -6.79
CA LEU A 15 -17.12 -8.60 -7.67
C LEU A 15 -18.13 -8.53 -8.82
N GLU A 16 -19.33 -8.00 -8.59
CA GLU A 16 -20.33 -7.77 -9.65
C GLU A 16 -19.84 -6.80 -10.72
N ILE A 17 -19.22 -5.68 -10.29
CA ILE A 17 -18.64 -4.70 -11.23
C ILE A 17 -17.55 -5.34 -12.08
N ILE A 18 -16.63 -6.10 -11.46
CA ILE A 18 -15.53 -6.77 -12.17
C ILE A 18 -16.06 -7.78 -13.18
N ASN A 19 -17.00 -8.64 -12.77
CA ASN A 19 -17.52 -9.70 -13.63
C ASN A 19 -18.31 -9.14 -14.81
N ARG A 20 -19.12 -8.10 -14.64
CA ARG A 20 -19.86 -7.45 -15.73
C ARG A 20 -18.91 -6.96 -16.83
N LYS A 21 -17.77 -6.39 -16.47
CA LYS A 21 -16.80 -5.81 -17.43
C LYS A 21 -15.92 -6.84 -18.11
N LYS A 22 -15.78 -8.05 -17.55
CA LYS A 22 -14.98 -9.12 -18.14
C LYS A 22 -15.46 -9.54 -19.53
N GLU A 23 -16.74 -9.37 -19.80
CA GLU A 23 -17.37 -9.79 -21.07
C GLU A 23 -17.41 -8.68 -22.12
N GLU A 24 -17.24 -7.40 -21.75
CA GLU A 24 -17.54 -6.25 -22.60
C GLU A 24 -16.34 -5.65 -23.35
N THR A 25 -15.08 -5.86 -22.88
CA THR A 25 -13.94 -5.05 -23.37
C THR A 25 -12.70 -5.90 -23.64
N GLN A 26 -12.09 -5.70 -24.83
CA GLN A 26 -10.88 -6.42 -25.25
C GLN A 26 -9.58 -5.70 -24.84
N ARG A 27 -9.60 -4.36 -24.71
CA ARG A 27 -8.41 -3.59 -24.34
C ARG A 27 -8.19 -3.63 -22.83
N GLU A 28 -6.98 -3.98 -22.42
CA GLU A 28 -6.61 -4.12 -21.02
C GLU A 28 -5.92 -2.87 -20.47
N PHE A 29 -6.19 -2.58 -19.19
CA PHE A 29 -5.48 -1.60 -18.37
C PHE A 29 -4.75 -2.36 -17.25
N PRO A 30 -3.50 -2.82 -17.49
CA PRO A 30 -2.76 -3.61 -16.53
C PRO A 30 -2.13 -2.73 -15.45
N VAL A 31 -2.36 -3.11 -14.19
CA VAL A 31 -1.79 -2.51 -12.98
C VAL A 31 -1.04 -3.59 -12.21
N PHE A 32 0.12 -3.28 -11.68
CA PHE A 32 0.82 -4.16 -10.75
C PHE A 32 0.70 -3.63 -9.32
N TYR A 33 0.41 -4.53 -8.39
CA TYR A 33 0.32 -4.23 -6.97
C TYR A 33 1.46 -4.90 -6.22
N ALA A 34 2.39 -4.09 -5.69
CA ALA A 34 3.52 -4.54 -4.90
C ALA A 34 3.25 -4.30 -3.41
N ALA A 35 3.17 -5.37 -2.64
CA ALA A 35 3.06 -5.39 -1.20
C ALA A 35 3.75 -6.64 -0.65
N GLY A 36 4.10 -6.66 0.62
CA GLY A 36 4.64 -7.86 1.27
C GLY A 36 3.57 -8.71 1.96
N TYR A 37 2.34 -8.27 2.05
CA TYR A 37 1.19 -9.05 2.52
C TYR A 37 0.40 -9.62 1.33
N THR A 38 -0.52 -10.56 1.59
CA THR A 38 -1.43 -11.09 0.58
C THR A 38 -2.58 -10.10 0.36
N PRO A 39 -2.70 -9.43 -0.80
CA PRO A 39 -3.62 -8.29 -0.92
C PRO A 39 -5.10 -8.66 -1.18
N LEU A 40 -5.46 -9.94 -1.23
CA LEU A 40 -6.82 -10.52 -1.35
C LEU A 40 -7.92 -9.52 -1.82
N HIS A 41 -8.80 -9.15 -0.88
CA HIS A 41 -9.97 -8.32 -1.16
C HIS A 41 -9.63 -6.88 -1.55
N LEU A 42 -8.48 -6.36 -1.14
CA LEU A 42 -8.03 -5.02 -1.51
C LEU A 42 -7.86 -4.88 -3.03
N LEU A 43 -7.34 -5.92 -3.70
CA LEU A 43 -7.25 -5.93 -5.16
C LEU A 43 -8.63 -5.87 -5.81
N SER A 44 -9.61 -6.63 -5.30
CA SER A 44 -10.98 -6.62 -5.81
C SER A 44 -11.60 -5.23 -5.67
N PHE A 45 -11.47 -4.59 -4.52
CA PHE A 45 -11.97 -3.24 -4.31
C PHE A 45 -11.28 -2.22 -5.23
N THR A 46 -9.94 -2.23 -5.29
CA THR A 46 -9.17 -1.33 -6.15
C THR A 46 -9.57 -1.51 -7.63
N GLN A 47 -9.70 -2.76 -8.07
CA GLN A 47 -10.09 -3.10 -9.44
C GLN A 47 -11.50 -2.60 -9.75
N ALA A 48 -12.46 -2.79 -8.86
CA ALA A 48 -13.85 -2.35 -9.06
C ALA A 48 -13.98 -0.83 -9.15
N TYR A 49 -13.34 -0.10 -8.22
CA TYR A 49 -13.34 1.37 -8.25
C TYR A 49 -12.65 1.91 -9.51
N LEU A 50 -11.50 1.34 -9.86
CA LEU A 50 -10.77 1.76 -11.05
C LEU A 50 -11.54 1.41 -12.33
N GLN A 51 -12.20 0.25 -12.38
CA GLN A 51 -13.05 -0.17 -13.49
C GLN A 51 -14.22 0.79 -13.75
N THR A 52 -14.83 1.28 -12.67
CA THR A 52 -15.89 2.29 -12.76
C THR A 52 -15.40 3.59 -13.42
N SER A 53 -14.12 3.90 -13.27
CA SER A 53 -13.49 5.13 -13.74
C SER A 53 -12.91 5.03 -15.13
N ILE A 54 -12.55 3.82 -15.53
CA ILE A 54 -11.99 3.50 -16.84
C ILE A 54 -12.97 2.55 -17.56
N PRO A 55 -14.15 3.05 -17.98
CA PRO A 55 -15.22 2.20 -18.51
C PRO A 55 -14.89 1.57 -19.87
N HIS A 56 -13.90 2.12 -20.60
CA HIS A 56 -13.55 1.68 -21.95
C HIS A 56 -12.42 0.67 -22.03
N GLU A 57 -11.78 0.36 -20.91
CA GLU A 57 -10.71 -0.64 -20.81
C GLU A 57 -11.04 -1.62 -19.70
N ARG A 58 -10.57 -2.86 -19.81
CA ARG A 58 -10.69 -3.87 -18.75
C ARG A 58 -9.52 -3.72 -17.78
N VAL A 59 -9.79 -3.33 -16.57
CA VAL A 59 -8.76 -3.23 -15.53
C VAL A 59 -8.33 -4.62 -15.09
N ILE A 60 -7.02 -4.88 -15.08
CA ILE A 60 -6.42 -6.11 -14.58
C ILE A 60 -5.38 -5.73 -13.55
N ILE A 61 -5.53 -6.21 -12.31
CA ILE A 61 -4.53 -6.00 -11.27
C ILE A 61 -3.84 -7.33 -10.98
N LYS A 62 -2.52 -7.37 -11.17
CA LYS A 62 -1.67 -8.48 -10.75
C LYS A 62 -0.94 -8.10 -9.46
N SER A 63 -0.67 -9.06 -8.60
CA SER A 63 0.14 -8.88 -7.40
C SER A 63 1.36 -9.80 -7.41
N GLY A 64 2.33 -9.44 -6.57
CA GLY A 64 3.56 -10.22 -6.41
C GLY A 64 3.46 -11.30 -5.33
N LEU A 65 4.62 -11.70 -4.80
CA LEU A 65 4.77 -12.76 -3.83
C LEU A 65 4.60 -12.24 -2.39
N PHE A 66 4.09 -13.09 -1.51
CA PHE A 66 4.01 -12.81 -0.08
C PHE A 66 5.42 -12.59 0.52
N ASN A 67 5.53 -11.66 1.45
CA ASN A 67 6.74 -11.30 2.21
C ASN A 67 7.95 -10.85 1.36
N ASP A 68 7.72 -10.34 0.15
CA ASP A 68 8.77 -9.89 -0.76
C ASP A 68 8.44 -8.56 -1.46
N LEU A 69 8.24 -7.50 -0.70
CA LEU A 69 7.90 -6.17 -1.26
C LEU A 69 8.93 -5.71 -2.29
N ILE A 70 10.23 -5.80 -1.99
CA ILE A 70 11.30 -5.31 -2.87
C ILE A 70 11.38 -6.15 -4.14
N GLY A 71 11.31 -7.49 -4.03
CA GLY A 71 11.26 -8.38 -5.18
C GLY A 71 10.02 -8.14 -6.06
N ASN A 72 8.88 -7.83 -5.45
CA ASN A 72 7.66 -7.49 -6.18
C ASN A 72 7.80 -6.20 -6.99
N ILE A 73 8.47 -5.16 -6.46
CA ILE A 73 8.78 -3.96 -7.23
C ILE A 73 9.69 -4.30 -8.42
N SER A 74 10.72 -5.13 -8.20
CA SER A 74 11.59 -5.60 -9.28
C SER A 74 10.84 -6.44 -10.32
N MET A 75 9.89 -7.28 -9.91
CA MET A 75 9.04 -8.07 -10.83
C MET A 75 8.20 -7.18 -11.74
N SER A 76 7.70 -6.05 -11.26
CA SER A 76 6.88 -5.14 -12.06
C SER A 76 7.57 -4.60 -13.30
N LYS A 77 8.90 -4.68 -13.37
CA LYS A 77 9.71 -4.23 -14.51
C LYS A 77 9.76 -5.24 -15.66
N ARG A 78 9.28 -6.47 -15.45
CA ARG A 78 9.36 -7.56 -16.43
C ARG A 78 8.22 -7.56 -17.46
N GLU A 79 7.14 -6.86 -17.13
CA GLU A 79 5.95 -6.76 -17.98
C GLU A 79 5.56 -5.28 -18.15
N GLU A 80 4.81 -4.98 -19.21
CA GLU A 80 4.31 -3.62 -19.43
C GLU A 80 3.07 -3.35 -18.59
N TYR A 81 3.23 -2.60 -17.50
CA TYR A 81 2.14 -2.10 -16.68
C TYR A 81 1.88 -0.62 -16.96
N ARG A 82 0.62 -0.22 -16.86
CA ARG A 82 0.20 1.17 -16.99
C ARG A 82 0.39 1.95 -15.69
N HIS A 83 0.41 1.25 -14.56
CA HIS A 83 0.60 1.81 -13.24
C HIS A 83 1.17 0.78 -12.26
N LEU A 84 2.00 1.23 -11.33
CA LEU A 84 2.51 0.45 -10.21
C LEU A 84 1.99 1.02 -8.90
N LEU A 85 1.22 0.22 -8.16
CA LEU A 85 0.83 0.50 -6.78
C LEU A 85 1.82 -0.16 -5.84
N ILE A 86 2.46 0.61 -4.98
CA ILE A 86 3.36 0.12 -3.93
C ILE A 86 2.72 0.45 -2.58
N HIS A 87 2.42 -0.56 -1.79
CA HIS A 87 1.89 -0.39 -0.44
C HIS A 87 2.86 -0.99 0.56
N ILE A 88 3.47 -0.13 1.35
CA ILE A 88 4.43 -0.48 2.39
C ILE A 88 3.66 -0.66 3.69
N GLU A 89 3.88 -1.78 4.38
CA GLU A 89 3.52 -1.93 5.78
C GLU A 89 4.77 -2.22 6.63
N TRP A 90 4.71 -1.92 7.92
CA TRP A 90 5.87 -2.07 8.79
C TRP A 90 6.54 -3.44 8.74
N PRO A 91 5.79 -4.58 8.70
CA PRO A 91 6.38 -5.91 8.57
C PRO A 91 7.14 -6.14 7.25
N ASP A 92 6.96 -5.28 6.24
CA ASP A 92 7.73 -5.36 4.99
C ASP A 92 9.17 -4.85 5.19
N LEU A 93 9.36 -3.94 6.14
CA LEU A 93 10.67 -3.39 6.50
C LEU A 93 11.40 -4.28 7.51
N ASP A 94 10.67 -4.81 8.50
CA ASP A 94 11.17 -5.85 9.41
C ASP A 94 10.00 -6.72 9.90
N PRO A 95 10.01 -8.05 9.67
CA PRO A 95 8.91 -8.94 10.06
C PRO A 95 8.56 -8.90 11.55
N ARG A 96 9.50 -8.47 12.40
CA ARG A 96 9.30 -8.31 13.85
C ARG A 96 8.37 -7.14 14.20
N LEU A 97 8.08 -6.25 13.27
CA LEU A 97 7.16 -5.12 13.45
C LEU A 97 5.69 -5.46 13.19
N GLY A 98 5.35 -6.75 13.20
CA GLY A 98 3.98 -7.23 12.99
C GLY A 98 3.83 -8.68 13.42
N LEU A 99 2.76 -9.31 12.98
CA LEU A 99 2.46 -10.71 13.31
C LEU A 99 3.05 -11.73 12.32
N ARG A 100 3.84 -11.28 11.33
CA ARG A 100 4.48 -12.18 10.36
C ARG A 100 5.66 -12.97 10.95
N SER A 101 6.21 -12.53 12.08
CA SER A 101 7.23 -13.25 12.82
C SER A 101 6.61 -13.86 14.06
N SER A 102 6.75 -15.18 14.22
CA SER A 102 6.32 -15.90 15.41
C SER A 102 7.25 -15.69 16.62
N SER A 103 8.47 -15.21 16.39
CA SER A 103 9.40 -14.83 17.46
C SER A 103 9.11 -13.39 17.87
N GLY A 104 8.54 -13.20 19.05
CA GLY A 104 8.46 -11.89 19.68
C GLY A 104 9.83 -11.22 19.70
N TRP A 105 9.87 -9.91 19.62
CA TRP A 105 11.08 -9.13 19.85
C TRP A 105 10.98 -8.38 21.17
N ASP A 106 12.10 -8.09 21.77
CA ASP A 106 12.21 -7.29 22.98
C ASP A 106 13.08 -6.04 22.74
N LEU A 107 13.21 -5.21 23.77
CA LEU A 107 13.99 -3.97 23.67
C LEU A 107 15.49 -4.21 23.41
N SER A 108 16.04 -5.38 23.70
CA SER A 108 17.45 -5.70 23.42
C SER A 108 17.72 -5.80 21.91
N MET A 109 16.68 -6.10 21.11
CA MET A 109 16.76 -6.20 19.66
C MET A 109 16.56 -4.86 18.94
N LEU A 110 16.31 -3.78 19.68
CA LEU A 110 15.90 -2.50 19.10
C LEU A 110 16.92 -1.94 18.10
N THR A 111 18.21 -2.04 18.40
CA THR A 111 19.27 -1.55 17.51
C THR A 111 19.27 -2.33 16.19
N ASP A 112 19.22 -3.66 16.26
CA ASP A 112 19.18 -4.52 15.08
C ASP A 112 17.93 -4.32 14.22
N VAL A 113 16.75 -4.12 14.84
CA VAL A 113 15.52 -3.77 14.13
C VAL A 113 15.70 -2.47 13.37
N ILE A 114 16.25 -1.44 14.00
CA ILE A 114 16.46 -0.13 13.35
C ILE A 114 17.43 -0.25 12.17
N GLU A 115 18.55 -0.93 12.33
CA GLU A 115 19.54 -1.15 11.26
C GLU A 115 18.91 -1.91 10.07
N THR A 116 18.09 -2.92 10.36
CA THR A 116 17.38 -3.67 9.33
C THR A 116 16.42 -2.79 8.54
N ILE A 117 15.61 -1.97 9.25
CA ILE A 117 14.66 -1.04 8.62
C ILE A 117 15.41 -0.02 7.76
N GLU A 118 16.51 0.55 8.26
CA GLU A 118 17.31 1.51 7.51
C GLU A 118 17.84 0.91 6.20
N LYS A 119 18.43 -0.28 6.28
CA LYS A 119 18.95 -1.00 5.11
C LYS A 119 17.84 -1.30 4.10
N LYS A 120 16.69 -1.79 4.55
CA LYS A 120 15.56 -2.08 3.67
C LYS A 120 14.95 -0.81 3.07
N THR A 121 14.88 0.27 3.82
CA THR A 121 14.40 1.57 3.31
C THR A 121 15.29 2.10 2.19
N HIS A 122 16.62 1.98 2.31
CA HIS A 122 17.54 2.36 1.23
C HIS A 122 17.34 1.51 -0.03
N ALA A 123 17.20 0.20 0.13
CA ALA A 123 16.92 -0.71 -0.99
C ALA A 123 15.56 -0.40 -1.64
N LEU A 124 14.53 -0.10 -0.85
CA LEU A 124 13.22 0.31 -1.32
C LEU A 124 13.28 1.58 -2.17
N ILE A 125 13.97 2.62 -1.69
CA ILE A 125 14.14 3.87 -2.45
C ILE A 125 14.77 3.59 -3.82
N ALA A 126 15.86 2.82 -3.86
CA ALA A 126 16.55 2.48 -5.10
C ALA A 126 15.64 1.72 -6.09
N GLU A 127 14.83 0.78 -5.60
CA GLU A 127 13.90 0.03 -6.45
C GLU A 127 12.74 0.88 -6.96
N VAL A 128 12.19 1.77 -6.12
CA VAL A 128 11.15 2.74 -6.52
C VAL A 128 11.69 3.70 -7.59
N GLU A 129 12.89 4.24 -7.42
CA GLU A 129 13.54 5.10 -8.43
C GLU A 129 13.73 4.38 -9.77
N SER A 130 14.21 3.15 -9.71
CA SER A 130 14.39 2.31 -10.89
C SER A 130 13.07 2.04 -11.61
N ALA A 131 11.99 1.72 -10.88
CA ALA A 131 10.68 1.47 -11.45
C ALA A 131 10.03 2.75 -12.00
N ALA A 132 10.20 3.91 -11.32
CA ALA A 132 9.67 5.19 -11.75
C ALA A 132 10.20 5.66 -13.10
N ALA A 133 11.34 5.15 -13.55
CA ALA A 133 11.87 5.44 -14.86
C ALA A 133 10.95 4.93 -16.00
N SER A 134 10.21 3.86 -15.76
CA SER A 134 9.38 3.17 -16.77
C SER A 134 7.88 3.33 -16.56
N VAL A 135 7.39 3.37 -15.32
CA VAL A 135 5.95 3.34 -15.00
C VAL A 135 5.58 4.40 -13.95
N PRO A 136 4.39 5.05 -14.04
CA PRO A 136 3.86 5.89 -12.97
C PRO A 136 3.60 5.05 -11.71
N ILE A 137 3.91 5.62 -10.54
CA ILE A 137 3.83 4.93 -9.25
C ILE A 137 2.89 5.67 -8.30
N THR A 138 2.06 4.91 -7.59
CA THR A 138 1.44 5.34 -6.34
C THR A 138 2.14 4.63 -5.19
N LEU A 139 2.73 5.40 -4.28
CA LEU A 139 3.44 4.93 -3.09
C LEU A 139 2.61 5.21 -1.86
N CYS A 140 2.11 4.17 -1.22
CA CYS A 140 1.37 4.25 0.03
C CYS A 140 2.28 3.87 1.20
N PHE A 141 2.34 4.75 2.20
CA PHE A 141 3.08 4.55 3.43
C PHE A 141 2.32 3.65 4.41
N PRO A 142 2.97 3.13 5.46
CA PRO A 142 2.31 2.25 6.42
C PRO A 142 1.06 2.86 7.02
N THR A 143 -0.03 2.09 6.97
CA THR A 143 -1.37 2.52 7.40
C THR A 143 -1.79 1.89 8.72
N LEU A 144 -1.09 0.83 9.13
CA LEU A 144 -1.38 0.07 10.34
C LEU A 144 -0.42 0.43 11.48
N PRO A 145 -0.84 0.26 12.73
CA PRO A 145 0.03 0.44 13.88
C PRO A 145 1.12 -0.64 13.91
N ILE A 146 2.20 -0.36 14.62
CA ILE A 146 3.29 -1.33 14.85
C ILE A 146 2.90 -2.21 16.03
N PHE A 147 2.58 -3.49 15.76
CA PHE A 147 1.92 -4.35 16.74
C PHE A 147 2.75 -4.70 17.97
N PRO A 148 4.00 -5.16 17.92
CA PRO A 148 4.75 -5.43 19.13
C PRO A 148 4.90 -4.19 20.01
N MET A 149 4.94 -2.99 19.41
CA MET A 149 5.00 -1.73 20.14
C MET A 149 3.70 -1.41 20.88
N SER A 150 2.56 -1.87 20.39
CA SER A 150 1.26 -1.60 21.04
C SER A 150 1.14 -2.23 22.42
N TYR A 151 1.93 -3.26 22.71
CA TYR A 151 1.95 -3.94 24.02
C TYR A 151 3.00 -3.38 25.00
N GLN A 152 3.80 -2.41 24.56
CA GLN A 152 4.85 -1.82 25.38
C GLN A 152 4.45 -0.41 25.83
N PRO A 153 4.92 0.03 27.02
CA PRO A 153 4.70 1.41 27.45
C PRO A 153 5.24 2.41 26.40
N PRO A 154 4.46 3.42 26.01
CA PRO A 154 4.82 4.34 24.92
C PRO A 154 6.19 5.02 25.09
N TYR A 155 6.60 5.31 26.33
CA TYR A 155 7.86 5.99 26.61
C TYR A 155 9.11 5.12 26.32
N LEU A 156 8.98 3.81 26.35
CA LEU A 156 10.10 2.89 26.04
C LEU A 156 10.36 2.80 24.53
N LEU A 157 9.37 3.12 23.72
CA LEU A 157 9.41 2.96 22.28
C LEU A 157 9.50 4.28 21.51
N GLN A 158 9.58 5.40 22.24
CA GLN A 158 9.63 6.73 21.62
C GLN A 158 10.83 6.89 20.69
N SER A 159 11.99 6.37 21.05
CA SER A 159 13.20 6.44 20.21
C SER A 159 13.05 5.66 18.90
N LEU A 160 12.47 4.47 18.95
CA LEU A 160 12.18 3.68 17.75
C LEU A 160 11.18 4.41 16.86
N ARG A 161 10.06 4.84 17.42
CA ARG A 161 9.02 5.56 16.67
C ARG A 161 9.60 6.80 15.98
N THR A 162 10.35 7.63 16.71
CA THR A 162 10.99 8.82 16.12
C THR A 162 11.93 8.47 14.96
N LYS A 163 12.70 7.39 15.07
CA LYS A 163 13.58 6.94 13.99
C LYS A 163 12.79 6.43 12.78
N MET A 164 11.71 5.67 13.00
CA MET A 164 10.84 5.17 11.94
C MET A 164 10.14 6.31 11.20
N ASP A 165 9.60 7.28 11.93
CA ASP A 165 8.99 8.49 11.35
C ASP A 165 10.03 9.26 10.53
N GLY A 166 11.28 9.39 11.04
CA GLY A 166 12.38 10.00 10.31
C GLY A 166 12.76 9.26 9.02
N LEU A 167 12.71 7.92 9.03
CA LEU A 167 12.94 7.10 7.82
C LEU A 167 11.85 7.32 6.78
N MET A 168 10.59 7.29 7.19
CA MET A 168 9.47 7.54 6.28
C MET A 168 9.52 8.97 5.71
N HIS A 169 9.88 9.94 6.53
CA HIS A 169 10.08 11.31 6.08
C HIS A 169 11.19 11.42 5.00
N ARG A 170 12.29 10.68 5.13
CA ARG A 170 13.34 10.63 4.08
C ARG A 170 12.81 10.06 2.77
N VAL A 171 11.99 9.02 2.83
CA VAL A 171 11.33 8.49 1.62
C VAL A 171 10.42 9.54 0.99
N GLN A 172 9.61 10.24 1.79
CA GLN A 172 8.75 11.31 1.30
C GLN A 172 9.56 12.44 0.63
N GLN A 173 10.60 12.93 1.30
CA GLN A 173 11.47 13.98 0.75
C GLN A 173 12.13 13.57 -0.58
N ARG A 174 12.48 12.28 -0.72
CA ARG A 174 13.10 11.78 -1.96
C ARG A 174 12.18 11.88 -3.17
N PHE A 175 10.88 11.72 -2.96
CA PHE A 175 9.91 11.63 -4.06
C PHE A 175 8.95 12.84 -4.16
N ILE A 176 9.02 13.83 -3.25
CA ILE A 176 8.07 14.94 -3.19
C ILE A 176 7.99 15.75 -4.49
N ASP A 177 9.11 15.90 -5.18
CA ASP A 177 9.21 16.62 -6.45
C ASP A 177 9.09 15.71 -7.68
N SER A 178 8.84 14.41 -7.47
CA SER A 178 8.73 13.47 -8.58
C SER A 178 7.41 13.65 -9.32
N SER A 179 7.46 13.82 -10.63
CA SER A 179 6.26 13.81 -11.47
C SER A 179 5.74 12.41 -11.76
N ARG A 180 6.47 11.38 -11.37
CA ARG A 180 6.16 9.96 -11.63
C ARG A 180 5.71 9.20 -10.40
N VAL A 181 5.97 9.71 -9.20
CA VAL A 181 5.61 9.07 -7.93
C VAL A 181 4.60 9.95 -7.20
N GLN A 182 3.39 9.45 -7.05
CA GLN A 182 2.37 10.04 -6.20
C GLN A 182 2.41 9.32 -4.84
N MET A 183 2.33 10.08 -3.76
CA MET A 183 2.40 9.52 -2.41
C MET A 183 1.05 9.65 -1.70
N ILE A 184 0.67 8.58 -0.99
CA ILE A 184 -0.47 8.59 -0.07
C ILE A 184 0.10 8.75 1.34
N ASP A 185 -0.18 9.91 1.93
CA ASP A 185 0.27 10.25 3.28
C ASP A 185 -0.64 9.59 4.34
N PRO A 186 -0.07 8.91 5.35
CA PRO A 186 -0.83 8.38 6.49
C PRO A 186 -1.66 9.43 7.25
N TYR A 187 -1.15 10.66 7.36
CA TYR A 187 -1.90 11.76 7.98
C TYR A 187 -3.20 12.07 7.23
N TRP A 188 -3.15 12.05 5.91
CA TRP A 188 -4.36 12.20 5.09
C TRP A 188 -5.36 11.06 5.33
N LEU A 189 -4.85 9.82 5.46
CA LEU A 189 -5.68 8.66 5.79
C LEU A 189 -6.37 8.81 7.13
N ASP A 190 -5.67 9.30 8.15
CA ASP A 190 -6.22 9.51 9.49
C ASP A 190 -7.33 10.56 9.53
N LEU A 191 -7.24 11.58 8.68
CA LEU A 191 -8.27 12.61 8.55
C LEU A 191 -9.54 12.13 7.83
N HIS A 192 -9.41 11.17 6.91
CA HIS A 192 -10.50 10.79 6.01
C HIS A 192 -11.13 9.44 6.32
N TYR A 193 -10.42 8.57 7.02
CA TYR A 193 -10.99 7.32 7.51
C TYR A 193 -11.38 7.44 8.98
N THR A 194 -12.67 7.58 9.22
CA THR A 194 -13.24 7.73 10.57
C THR A 194 -13.53 6.40 11.26
N GLY A 195 -13.34 5.27 10.58
CA GLY A 195 -13.45 3.93 11.17
C GLY A 195 -12.32 3.63 12.14
N TYR A 196 -12.66 3.12 13.33
CA TYR A 196 -11.67 2.80 14.37
C TYR A 196 -10.89 1.53 14.09
N ASP A 197 -11.45 0.66 13.26
CA ASP A 197 -10.92 -0.69 13.03
C ASP A 197 -10.36 -0.83 11.62
N ARG A 198 -9.04 -0.68 11.50
CA ARG A 198 -8.30 -0.87 10.23
C ARG A 198 -7.73 -2.27 10.11
N TYR A 199 -7.48 -2.91 11.24
CA TYR A 199 -6.67 -4.10 11.34
C TYR A 199 -7.49 -5.32 11.70
N ASP A 200 -7.24 -6.42 10.98
CA ASP A 200 -7.82 -7.74 11.21
C ASP A 200 -6.69 -8.76 11.51
N ALA A 201 -6.42 -8.98 12.80
CA ALA A 201 -5.38 -9.89 13.24
C ALA A 201 -5.65 -11.36 12.86
N GLU A 202 -6.91 -11.79 12.91
CA GLU A 202 -7.31 -13.14 12.55
C GLU A 202 -7.08 -13.40 11.05
N SER A 203 -7.47 -12.45 10.23
CA SER A 203 -7.25 -12.50 8.78
C SER A 203 -5.76 -12.44 8.42
N GLU A 204 -4.95 -11.63 9.12
CA GLU A 204 -3.51 -11.60 8.88
C GLU A 204 -2.84 -12.93 9.22
N ILE A 205 -3.15 -13.51 10.38
CA ILE A 205 -2.56 -14.79 10.80
C ILE A 205 -2.99 -15.94 9.88
N SER A 206 -4.27 -15.97 9.48
CA SER A 206 -4.84 -17.08 8.72
C SER A 206 -4.54 -17.00 7.22
N PHE A 207 -4.50 -15.79 6.65
CA PHE A 207 -4.46 -15.57 5.21
C PHE A 207 -3.39 -14.60 4.76
N GLY A 208 -2.68 -13.96 5.67
CA GLY A 208 -1.70 -12.92 5.37
C GLY A 208 -2.33 -11.60 4.91
N PHE A 209 -3.62 -11.37 5.18
CA PHE A 209 -4.36 -10.16 4.84
C PHE A 209 -4.67 -9.32 6.09
N PRO A 210 -4.02 -8.16 6.29
CA PRO A 210 -4.06 -7.48 7.58
C PRO A 210 -5.23 -6.50 7.77
N PHE A 211 -6.10 -6.30 6.77
CA PHE A 211 -7.10 -5.23 6.81
C PHE A 211 -8.51 -5.73 7.03
N THR A 212 -9.31 -4.93 7.76
CA THR A 212 -10.77 -5.11 7.75
C THR A 212 -11.34 -4.81 6.37
N LEU A 213 -12.46 -5.44 6.01
CA LEU A 213 -13.09 -5.21 4.70
C LEU A 213 -13.49 -3.74 4.48
N PRO A 214 -14.06 -3.01 5.46
CA PRO A 214 -14.37 -1.59 5.29
C PRO A 214 -13.12 -0.75 5.00
N PHE A 215 -12.01 -0.98 5.70
CA PHE A 215 -10.77 -0.26 5.46
C PHE A 215 -10.14 -0.63 4.11
N ALA A 216 -10.18 -1.90 3.72
CA ALA A 216 -9.74 -2.34 2.39
C ALA A 216 -10.55 -1.69 1.26
N SER A 217 -11.87 -1.53 1.44
CA SER A 217 -12.71 -0.83 0.46
C SER A 217 -12.36 0.66 0.37
N PHE A 218 -12.12 1.32 1.51
CA PHE A 218 -11.63 2.70 1.57
C PHE A 218 -10.29 2.86 0.83
N LEU A 219 -9.29 2.03 1.15
CA LEU A 219 -7.99 2.03 0.48
C LEU A 219 -8.10 1.77 -1.02
N GLY A 220 -8.95 0.82 -1.41
CA GLY A 220 -9.20 0.52 -2.83
C GLY A 220 -9.75 1.72 -3.60
N ALA A 221 -10.67 2.48 -2.99
CA ALA A 221 -11.19 3.71 -3.57
C ALA A 221 -10.09 4.77 -3.72
N LEU A 222 -9.26 4.93 -2.68
CA LEU A 222 -8.16 5.89 -2.68
C LEU A 222 -7.11 5.56 -3.74
N PHE A 223 -6.69 4.30 -3.87
CA PHE A 223 -5.78 3.86 -4.92
C PHE A 223 -6.34 4.12 -6.32
N ALA A 224 -7.62 3.85 -6.53
CA ALA A 224 -8.26 4.15 -7.80
C ALA A 224 -8.26 5.65 -8.10
N ASP A 225 -8.46 6.50 -7.11
CA ASP A 225 -8.45 7.95 -7.28
C ASP A 225 -7.05 8.48 -7.65
N THR A 226 -5.97 7.93 -7.08
CA THR A 226 -4.59 8.32 -7.44
C THR A 226 -4.20 7.92 -8.86
N ILE A 227 -4.69 6.79 -9.36
CA ILE A 227 -4.41 6.33 -10.74
C ILE A 227 -5.10 7.22 -11.78
N ARG A 228 -6.25 7.82 -11.45
CA ARG A 228 -7.03 8.67 -12.35
C ARG A 228 -6.47 10.05 -12.57
N VAL A 229 -5.79 10.59 -11.57
CA VAL A 229 -5.27 11.96 -11.64
C VAL A 229 -4.08 11.96 -12.59
N PRO A 230 -4.16 12.60 -13.77
CA PRO A 230 -2.97 12.82 -14.58
C PRO A 230 -1.94 13.56 -13.73
N ALA A 231 -0.69 13.14 -13.80
CA ALA A 231 0.39 13.85 -13.11
C ALA A 231 0.24 15.37 -13.41
N PRO A 232 0.36 16.24 -12.40
CA PRO A 232 0.19 17.68 -12.60
C PRO A 232 1.12 18.12 -13.73
N LYS A 233 0.56 18.69 -14.79
CA LYS A 233 1.35 19.33 -15.83
C LYS A 233 2.19 20.36 -15.12
N LYS A 234 3.53 20.23 -15.16
CA LYS A 234 4.43 21.27 -14.65
C LYS A 234 3.93 22.57 -15.24
N GLY A 235 3.41 23.44 -14.39
CA GLY A 235 2.92 24.75 -14.80
C GLY A 235 4.02 25.51 -15.51
N LEU A 236 3.59 26.20 -16.52
CA LEU A 236 4.34 27.25 -17.22
C LEU A 236 4.85 28.30 -16.23
#